data_4bd2d0730a1ac34acac53365dd89f87f
#
_entry.id   4bd2d0730a1ac34acac53365dd89f87f
#
_cell.length_a   1.000
_cell.length_b   1.000
_cell.length_c   1.000
_cell.angle_alpha   90.00
_cell.angle_beta   90.00
_cell.angle_gamma   90.00
#
_symmetry.space_group_name_H-M   'P 1'
#
loop_
_entity.id
_entity.type
_entity.pdbx_description
1 polymer ?
#
loop_
_entity_poly.entity_id
_entity_poly.type
_entity_poly.pdbx_seq_one_letter_code
_entity_poly.pdbx_strand_id
1 'polypeptide(L)'
;MIDENEEILIIGAGMVGLCLAYNIKKINSKISILILDKENNVGLHTSGRNSGVLHAGIYYEPNSLKAKVCVKGSRRLKKWCQKENIQILNCGKVIAPQTSS
;
A
#
# COMPACT_ATOMS: atom_id res chain seq x y z
N MET A 1 -0.40 11.26 28.35
CA MET A 1 -1.51 11.99 27.70
C MET A 1 -0.96 12.52 26.39
N ILE A 2 -1.53 12.09 25.27
CA ILE A 2 -1.11 12.54 23.94
C ILE A 2 -1.66 13.95 23.76
N ASP A 3 -0.80 14.94 23.57
CA ASP A 3 -1.22 16.32 23.34
C ASP A 3 -1.79 16.44 21.91
N GLU A 4 -2.75 17.35 21.68
CA GLU A 4 -3.34 17.59 20.37
C GLU A 4 -2.32 18.04 19.31
N ASN A 5 -1.10 18.37 19.71
CA ASN A 5 0.02 18.80 18.88
C ASN A 5 1.12 17.73 18.73
N GLU A 6 0.89 16.49 19.19
CA GLU A 6 1.90 15.45 19.04
C GLU A 6 2.16 15.13 17.58
N GLU A 7 3.43 15.21 17.22
CA GLU A 7 3.94 14.79 15.93
C GLU A 7 4.10 13.27 15.89
N ILE A 8 3.61 12.67 14.81
CA ILE A 8 3.86 11.26 14.56
C ILE A 8 5.10 11.14 13.69
N LEU A 9 6.09 10.39 14.16
CA LEU A 9 7.26 10.04 13.40
C LEU A 9 7.06 8.71 12.68
N ILE A 10 7.22 8.70 11.36
CA ILE A 10 7.21 7.50 10.53
C ILE A 10 8.63 7.32 9.96
N ILE A 11 9.22 6.17 10.19
CA ILE A 11 10.53 5.82 9.65
C ILE A 11 10.34 4.95 8.41
N GLY A 12 10.71 5.48 7.26
CA GLY A 12 10.56 4.86 5.95
C GLY A 12 9.50 5.54 5.08
N ALA A 13 9.94 6.09 3.94
CA ALA A 13 9.11 6.75 2.92
C ALA A 13 8.81 5.82 1.73
N GLY A 14 8.62 4.54 1.99
CA GLY A 14 8.08 3.59 1.03
C GLY A 14 6.55 3.58 1.03
N MET A 15 5.94 2.67 0.27
CA MET A 15 4.48 2.58 0.12
C MET A 15 3.76 2.47 1.47
N VAL A 16 4.27 1.66 2.40
CA VAL A 16 3.64 1.46 3.71
C VAL A 16 3.63 2.74 4.53
N GLY A 17 4.79 3.41 4.66
CA GLY A 17 4.91 4.66 5.43
C GLY A 17 4.06 5.79 4.85
N LEU A 18 4.10 5.95 3.53
CA LEU A 18 3.30 6.97 2.84
C LEU A 18 1.79 6.71 2.96
N CYS A 19 1.36 5.45 2.77
CA CYS A 19 -0.06 5.08 2.94
C CYS A 19 -0.53 5.24 4.38
N LEU A 20 0.32 4.94 5.37
CA LEU A 20 0.02 5.15 6.79
C LEU A 20 -0.20 6.63 7.06
N ALA A 21 0.75 7.49 6.67
CA ALA A 21 0.64 8.94 6.82
C ALA A 21 -0.63 9.50 6.17
N TYR A 22 -0.91 9.09 4.94
CA TYR A 22 -2.10 9.49 4.22
C TYR A 22 -3.40 9.14 4.96
N ASN A 23 -3.50 7.90 5.47
CA ASN A 23 -4.69 7.47 6.20
C ASN A 23 -4.84 8.18 7.56
N ILE A 24 -3.74 8.42 8.29
CA ILE A 24 -3.77 9.19 9.53
C ILE A 24 -4.29 10.61 9.26
N LYS A 25 -3.76 11.29 8.24
CA LYS A 25 -4.21 12.63 7.86
C LYS A 25 -5.67 12.67 7.43
N LYS A 26 -6.21 11.58 6.88
CA LYS A 26 -7.65 11.47 6.58
C LYS A 26 -8.52 11.34 7.84
N ILE A 27 -8.01 10.70 8.89
CA ILE A 27 -8.72 10.55 10.16
C ILE A 27 -8.67 11.86 10.94
N ASN A 28 -7.50 12.47 11.01
CA ASN A 28 -7.28 13.75 11.68
C ASN A 28 -6.26 14.61 10.90
N SER A 29 -6.77 15.61 10.20
CA SER A 29 -5.93 16.48 9.36
C SER A 29 -5.00 17.39 10.16
N LYS A 30 -5.26 17.59 11.47
CA LYS A 30 -4.47 18.48 12.33
C LYS A 30 -3.19 17.83 12.85
N ILE A 31 -3.12 16.49 12.90
CA ILE A 31 -1.92 15.78 13.37
C ILE A 31 -0.73 16.13 12.49
N SER A 32 0.36 16.57 13.10
CA SER A 32 1.64 16.73 12.41
C SER A 32 2.31 15.38 12.22
N ILE A 33 2.81 15.11 11.03
CA ILE A 33 3.49 13.85 10.69
C ILE A 33 4.83 14.17 10.07
N LEU A 34 5.90 13.65 10.67
CA LEU A 34 7.24 13.66 10.12
C LEU A 34 7.58 12.28 9.55
N ILE A 35 8.00 12.24 8.29
CA ILE A 35 8.47 11.00 7.67
C ILE A 35 9.98 11.13 7.45
N LEU A 36 10.75 10.20 8.02
CA LEU A 36 12.18 10.11 7.82
C LEU A 36 12.52 8.91 6.91
N ASP A 37 13.41 9.14 5.97
CA ASP A 37 13.99 8.07 5.15
C ASP A 37 15.50 8.25 5.06
N LYS A 38 16.24 7.17 4.86
CA LYS A 38 17.69 7.22 4.61
C LYS A 38 18.05 7.81 3.24
N GLU A 39 17.10 7.79 2.33
CA GLU A 39 17.25 8.33 0.98
C GLU A 39 16.72 9.76 0.88
N ASN A 40 17.15 10.46 -0.15
CA ASN A 40 16.75 11.84 -0.41
C ASN A 40 15.39 11.97 -1.13
N ASN A 41 14.74 10.87 -1.46
CA ASN A 41 13.44 10.86 -2.11
C ASN A 41 12.60 9.63 -1.70
N VAL A 42 11.30 9.69 -1.95
CA VAL A 42 10.35 8.62 -1.61
C VAL A 42 10.46 7.44 -2.55
N GLY A 43 10.20 6.23 -2.05
CA GLY A 43 10.02 5.03 -2.87
C GLY A 43 11.27 4.53 -3.60
N LEU A 44 12.47 4.92 -3.22
CA LEU A 44 13.70 4.55 -3.92
C LEU A 44 14.16 3.10 -3.75
N HIS A 45 13.55 2.37 -2.81
CA HIS A 45 13.86 0.94 -2.60
C HIS A 45 12.75 0.03 -3.15
N THR A 46 12.33 -0.97 -2.38
CA THR A 46 11.36 -2.01 -2.79
C THR A 46 10.08 -1.44 -3.40
N SER A 47 9.56 -0.33 -2.89
CA SER A 47 8.34 0.30 -3.41
C SER A 47 8.49 0.87 -4.83
N GLY A 48 9.70 1.27 -5.21
CA GLY A 48 10.03 1.75 -6.56
C GLY A 48 10.70 0.69 -7.45
N ARG A 49 11.00 -0.49 -6.92
CA ARG A 49 11.78 -1.55 -7.59
C ARG A 49 11.09 -2.92 -7.49
N ASN A 50 9.80 -2.97 -7.80
CA ASN A 50 9.01 -4.19 -7.78
C ASN A 50 8.39 -4.47 -9.14
N SER A 51 7.64 -5.57 -9.26
CA SER A 51 6.99 -5.96 -10.51
C SER A 51 5.85 -5.04 -10.96
N GLY A 52 5.43 -4.10 -10.13
CA GLY A 52 4.27 -3.24 -10.39
C GLY A 52 2.94 -3.97 -10.43
N VAL A 53 2.89 -5.22 -9.97
CA VAL A 53 1.68 -6.04 -9.99
C VAL A 53 0.82 -5.78 -8.77
N LEU A 54 -0.41 -5.35 -8.99
CA LEU A 54 -1.42 -5.27 -7.94
C LEU A 54 -2.07 -6.65 -7.77
N HIS A 55 -1.60 -7.39 -6.76
CA HIS A 55 -2.05 -8.75 -6.51
C HIS A 55 -3.51 -8.83 -6.10
N ALA A 56 -4.24 -9.80 -6.69
CA ALA A 56 -5.67 -10.01 -6.41
C ALA A 56 -5.93 -10.79 -5.11
N GLY A 57 -4.90 -11.41 -4.52
CA GLY A 57 -5.01 -12.16 -3.27
C GLY A 57 -5.48 -13.61 -3.42
N ILE A 58 -5.59 -14.12 -4.65
CA ILE A 58 -6.17 -15.45 -4.95
C ILE A 58 -5.30 -16.64 -4.56
N TYR A 59 -4.04 -16.42 -4.19
CA TYR A 59 -3.11 -17.49 -3.79
C TYR A 59 -3.06 -17.73 -2.29
N TYR A 60 -3.69 -16.86 -1.52
CA TYR A 60 -3.61 -16.95 -0.07
C TYR A 60 -4.75 -17.81 0.48
N GLU A 61 -4.49 -18.44 1.61
CA GLU A 61 -5.51 -19.16 2.36
C GLU A 61 -6.75 -18.27 2.53
N PRO A 62 -7.95 -18.70 2.07
CA PRO A 62 -9.13 -17.86 1.97
C PRO A 62 -9.54 -17.11 3.24
N ASN A 63 -9.33 -17.75 4.40
CA ASN A 63 -9.69 -17.18 5.70
C ASN A 63 -8.58 -16.40 6.38
N SER A 64 -7.37 -16.36 5.77
CA SER A 64 -6.23 -15.66 6.33
C SER A 64 -6.44 -14.16 6.36
N LEU A 65 -5.80 -13.49 7.33
CA LEU A 65 -5.75 -12.04 7.39
C LEU A 65 -5.11 -11.47 6.11
N LYS A 66 -4.09 -12.16 5.58
CA LYS A 66 -3.38 -11.77 4.36
C LYS A 66 -4.32 -11.74 3.15
N ALA A 67 -5.16 -12.76 2.94
CA ALA A 67 -6.15 -12.79 1.87
C ALA A 67 -7.15 -11.63 2.00
N LYS A 68 -7.71 -11.44 3.17
CA LYS A 68 -8.70 -10.39 3.46
C LYS A 68 -8.14 -8.99 3.22
N VAL A 69 -6.94 -8.71 3.74
CA VAL A 69 -6.28 -7.41 3.58
C VAL A 69 -5.88 -7.16 2.13
N CYS A 70 -5.35 -8.18 1.43
CA CYS A 70 -4.96 -8.06 0.03
C CYS A 70 -6.14 -7.73 -0.88
N VAL A 71 -7.25 -8.45 -0.76
CA VAL A 71 -8.48 -8.19 -1.54
C VAL A 71 -9.04 -6.80 -1.27
N LYS A 72 -9.17 -6.44 0.00
CA LYS A 72 -9.69 -5.12 0.40
C LYS A 72 -8.76 -3.99 -0.05
N GLY A 73 -7.46 -4.16 0.13
CA GLY A 73 -6.43 -3.20 -0.26
C GLY A 73 -6.39 -2.99 -1.77
N SER A 74 -6.43 -4.06 -2.55
CA SER A 74 -6.47 -4.02 -4.01
C SER A 74 -7.67 -3.22 -4.53
N ARG A 75 -8.86 -3.45 -3.99
CA ARG A 75 -10.07 -2.69 -4.35
C ARG A 75 -9.95 -1.21 -3.99
N ARG A 76 -9.43 -0.90 -2.81
CA ARG A 76 -9.23 0.49 -2.37
C ARG A 76 -8.22 1.22 -3.24
N LEU A 77 -7.10 0.56 -3.55
CA LEU A 77 -6.05 1.14 -4.38
C LEU A 77 -6.54 1.41 -5.80
N LYS A 78 -7.28 0.48 -6.42
CA LYS A 78 -7.90 0.70 -7.73
C LYS A 78 -8.80 1.93 -7.76
N LYS A 79 -9.69 2.05 -6.77
CA LYS A 79 -10.57 3.23 -6.65
C LYS A 79 -9.80 4.53 -6.47
N TRP A 80 -8.75 4.48 -5.67
CA TRP A 80 -7.90 5.65 -5.44
C TRP A 80 -7.15 6.05 -6.72
N CYS A 81 -6.55 5.09 -7.43
CA CYS A 81 -5.88 5.35 -8.71
C CYS A 81 -6.83 5.95 -9.74
N GLN A 82 -8.07 5.44 -9.83
CA GLN A 82 -9.09 6.02 -10.72
C GLN A 82 -9.41 7.47 -10.36
N LYS A 83 -9.55 7.77 -9.07
CA LYS A 83 -9.81 9.12 -8.58
C LYS A 83 -8.66 10.09 -8.89
N GLU A 84 -7.43 9.63 -8.74
CA GLU A 84 -6.22 10.44 -8.94
C GLU A 84 -5.68 10.38 -10.39
N ASN A 85 -6.42 9.79 -11.33
CA ASN A 85 -6.03 9.62 -12.74
C ASN A 85 -4.71 8.86 -12.93
N ILE A 86 -4.41 7.91 -12.05
CA ILE A 86 -3.25 7.03 -12.16
C ILE A 86 -3.64 5.82 -13.01
N GLN A 87 -2.90 5.56 -14.06
CA GLN A 87 -3.17 4.46 -14.97
C GLN A 87 -2.99 3.10 -14.29
N ILE A 88 -3.97 2.21 -14.51
CA ILE A 88 -3.88 0.79 -14.16
C ILE A 88 -4.17 -0.02 -15.42
N LEU A 89 -3.26 -0.93 -15.76
CA LEU A 89 -3.48 -1.88 -16.84
C LEU A 89 -4.20 -3.13 -16.28
N ASN A 90 -5.44 -3.34 -16.71
CA ASN A 90 -6.21 -4.54 -16.36
C ASN A 90 -5.92 -5.65 -17.39
N CYS A 91 -4.77 -6.29 -17.29
CA CYS A 91 -4.33 -7.34 -18.21
C CYS A 91 -4.81 -8.76 -17.83
N GLY A 92 -5.46 -8.90 -16.68
CA GLY A 92 -5.86 -10.20 -16.17
C GLY A 92 -4.69 -11.01 -15.62
N LYS A 93 -4.93 -12.31 -15.36
CA LYS A 93 -3.94 -13.23 -14.81
C LYS A 93 -4.20 -14.64 -15.31
N VAL A 94 -3.15 -15.31 -15.72
CA VAL A 94 -3.18 -16.74 -16.08
C VAL A 94 -2.57 -17.54 -14.94
N ILE A 95 -3.30 -18.55 -14.48
CA ILE A 95 -2.80 -19.54 -13.49
C ILE A 95 -2.59 -20.83 -14.24
N ALA A 96 -1.34 -21.25 -14.36
CA ALA A 96 -0.98 -22.54 -14.93
C ALA A 96 -0.69 -23.50 -13.78
N PRO A 97 -1.53 -24.53 -13.52
CA PRO A 97 -1.22 -25.55 -12.54
C PRO A 97 -0.03 -26.36 -13.02
N GLN A 98 0.91 -26.63 -12.12
CA GLN A 98 1.94 -27.63 -12.40
C GLN A 98 1.28 -29.00 -12.25
N THR A 99 1.10 -29.70 -13.34
CA THR A 99 0.78 -31.14 -13.28
C THR A 99 2.06 -31.85 -12.92
N SER A 100 2.07 -32.52 -11.76
CA SER A 100 3.09 -33.52 -11.48
C SER A 100 2.95 -34.63 -12.54
N SER A 101 3.92 -34.72 -13.42
CA SER A 101 4.12 -35.88 -14.30
C SER A 101 4.56 -37.08 -13.48
#